data_be1e80cd65fb7b06952e12045a80a386
#
_entry.id   be1e80cd65fb7b06952e12045a80a386
#
_cell.length_a   1.000
_cell.length_b   1.000
_cell.length_c   1.000
_cell.angle_alpha   90.00
_cell.angle_beta   90.00
_cell.angle_gamma   90.00
#
_symmetry.space_group_name_H-M   'P 1'
#
loop_
_entity.id
_entity.type
_entity.pdbx_description
1 polymer ?
#
loop_
_entity_poly.entity_id
_entity_poly.type
_entity_poly.pdbx_seq_one_letter_code
_entity_poly.pdbx_strand_id
1 'polypeptide(L)'
;MDNFTSLYRRLLSRAPVLDPLLAQDIVKDQFARLADRRVWSWRRKRNAFAPVVYTIDDTISTLPNIATVTGNLGALLPEMVGKQIRIGGVGYPIYTIIQYNSPTSVVLDRPWEGRALTNSSYAVWTIYFPVPADFQSFYSLVNPSNNYRLWTNITQGDIDMFDSQRIQAGIAFSAAYVDQAIGIAGVVGEALRVVGTSTDPAPISATTYGYSYPESLTYVIRISTAGAPGGALQFQWFVAQYPSTVTTVSVTNNDPIDLGNGVLVYFPTATYTLSDTWVVNCIPVPAQSVPRYELWPRPTTGVYPYIYNIRLPQLSDSSPTLPQFVADRSATLLEMCLAQVARWPGTETRANPYFNLQLANTHQANAETLLTQMEMADDAVAPEDLKYQLPPYFPAPWQDGSWQQRHAIY
;
A
#
# COMPACT_ATOMS: atom_id res chain seq x y z
N MET A 1 0.38 18.75 24.16
CA MET A 1 0.28 17.28 24.01
C MET A 1 1.63 16.67 24.26
N ASP A 2 1.67 15.64 25.07
CA ASP A 2 2.91 14.91 25.27
C ASP A 2 3.28 14.11 24.02
N ASN A 3 4.55 14.11 23.69
CA ASN A 3 5.13 13.29 22.64
C ASN A 3 6.26 12.43 23.21
N PHE A 4 6.83 11.56 22.40
CA PHE A 4 7.93 10.67 22.83
C PHE A 4 9.09 11.46 23.49
N THR A 5 9.51 12.56 22.85
CA THR A 5 10.60 13.41 23.34
C THR A 5 10.27 14.06 24.71
N SER A 6 9.03 14.54 24.90
CA SER A 6 8.61 15.12 26.17
C SER A 6 8.52 14.05 27.28
N LEU A 7 8.08 12.83 26.94
CA LEU A 7 7.96 11.74 27.90
C LEU A 7 9.32 11.29 28.45
N TYR A 8 10.28 10.99 27.60
CA TYR A 8 11.59 10.55 28.11
C TYR A 8 12.32 11.68 28.81
N ARG A 9 12.13 12.95 28.43
CA ARG A 9 12.66 14.11 29.19
C ARG A 9 12.02 14.23 30.56
N ARG A 10 10.71 13.98 30.69
CA ARG A 10 10.04 13.92 32.00
C ARG A 10 10.53 12.75 32.83
N LEU A 11 10.82 11.60 32.22
CA LEU A 11 11.44 10.47 32.88
C LEU A 11 12.84 10.86 33.40
N LEU A 12 13.68 11.48 32.58
CA LEU A 12 14.99 12.00 32.98
C LEU A 12 14.93 13.08 34.06
N SER A 13 13.89 13.93 34.06
CA SER A 13 13.73 14.93 35.14
C SER A 13 13.45 14.29 36.50
N ARG A 14 12.89 13.09 36.54
CA ARG A 14 12.63 12.31 37.76
C ARG A 14 13.77 11.33 38.11
N ALA A 15 14.56 10.97 37.12
CA ALA A 15 15.70 10.07 37.21
C ALA A 15 16.92 10.64 36.47
N PRO A 16 17.53 11.76 36.95
CA PRO A 16 18.53 12.53 36.21
C PRO A 16 19.86 11.80 35.95
N VAL A 17 20.14 10.73 36.66
CA VAL A 17 21.37 9.91 36.49
C VAL A 17 21.17 8.82 35.41
N LEU A 18 19.92 8.62 34.94
CA LEU A 18 19.62 7.64 33.92
C LEU A 18 20.23 8.07 32.58
N ASP A 19 20.76 7.10 31.84
CA ASP A 19 21.24 7.35 30.47
C ASP A 19 20.09 7.73 29.55
N PRO A 20 20.21 8.80 28.74
CA PRO A 20 19.15 9.24 27.83
C PRO A 20 18.73 8.18 26.83
N LEU A 21 19.64 7.35 26.30
CA LEU A 21 19.31 6.26 25.39
C LEU A 21 18.51 5.18 26.09
N LEU A 22 18.90 4.82 27.30
CA LEU A 22 18.15 3.86 28.10
C LEU A 22 16.75 4.39 28.45
N ALA A 23 16.62 5.69 28.74
CA ALA A 23 15.32 6.31 28.98
C ALA A 23 14.41 6.22 27.75
N GLN A 24 14.95 6.46 26.57
CA GLN A 24 14.21 6.29 25.30
C GLN A 24 13.76 4.85 25.09
N ASP A 25 14.64 3.88 25.30
CA ASP A 25 14.34 2.46 25.13
C ASP A 25 13.28 1.98 26.14
N ILE A 26 13.36 2.42 27.38
CA ILE A 26 12.31 2.14 28.40
C ILE A 26 10.96 2.68 27.93
N VAL A 27 10.90 3.90 27.40
CA VAL A 27 9.62 4.47 26.90
C VAL A 27 9.08 3.68 25.70
N LYS A 28 9.94 3.26 24.76
CA LYS A 28 9.54 2.41 23.62
C LYS A 28 8.99 1.07 24.08
N ASP A 29 9.68 0.40 24.98
CA ASP A 29 9.27 -0.90 25.52
C ASP A 29 7.93 -0.81 26.27
N GLN A 30 7.76 0.21 27.11
CA GLN A 30 6.51 0.38 27.84
C GLN A 30 5.36 0.79 26.93
N PHE A 31 5.62 1.57 25.87
CA PHE A 31 4.62 1.87 24.85
C PHE A 31 4.20 0.61 24.07
N ALA A 32 5.14 -0.25 23.71
CA ALA A 32 4.83 -1.53 23.07
C ALA A 32 3.98 -2.42 23.98
N ARG A 33 4.37 -2.55 25.25
CA ARG A 33 3.57 -3.31 26.24
C ARG A 33 2.17 -2.76 26.45
N LEU A 34 2.01 -1.44 26.52
CA LEU A 34 0.71 -0.78 26.59
C LEU A 34 -0.14 -1.12 25.36
N ALA A 35 0.45 -1.06 24.18
CA ALA A 35 -0.22 -1.32 22.93
C ALA A 35 -0.63 -2.79 22.75
N ASP A 36 0.16 -3.72 23.28
CA ASP A 36 -0.10 -5.16 23.16
C ASP A 36 -1.07 -5.70 24.23
N ARG A 37 -1.37 -4.90 25.24
CA ARG A 37 -2.27 -5.31 26.34
C ARG A 37 -3.69 -5.63 25.85
N ARG A 38 -4.17 -4.90 24.84
CA ARG A 38 -5.47 -5.13 24.20
C ARG A 38 -5.53 -4.54 22.79
N VAL A 39 -6.61 -4.85 22.08
CA VAL A 39 -6.90 -4.23 20.77
C VAL A 39 -7.57 -2.88 20.97
N TRP A 40 -6.75 -1.85 21.13
CA TRP A 40 -7.20 -0.48 21.35
C TRP A 40 -7.92 0.11 20.14
N SER A 41 -8.95 0.97 20.38
CA SER A 41 -9.70 1.64 19.32
C SER A 41 -8.81 2.56 18.46
N TRP A 42 -7.81 3.22 19.05
CA TRP A 42 -6.87 4.09 18.35
C TRP A 42 -5.93 3.35 17.40
N ARG A 43 -5.80 2.02 17.53
CA ARG A 43 -5.06 1.17 16.60
C ARG A 43 -5.87 0.75 15.38
N ARG A 44 -7.12 1.19 15.24
CA ARG A 44 -8.01 0.76 14.18
C ARG A 44 -8.15 1.84 13.13
N LYS A 45 -7.97 1.45 11.88
CA LYS A 45 -8.25 2.28 10.71
C LYS A 45 -9.22 1.56 9.79
N ARG A 46 -9.85 2.35 8.91
CA ARG A 46 -10.78 1.83 7.89
C ARG A 46 -10.18 2.01 6.52
N ASN A 47 -10.43 1.03 5.66
CA ASN A 47 -10.14 1.09 4.23
C ASN A 47 -11.09 0.13 3.51
N ALA A 48 -10.97 -0.01 2.20
CA ALA A 48 -11.79 -0.91 1.41
C ALA A 48 -11.02 -1.50 0.23
N PHE A 49 -11.36 -2.73 -0.13
CA PHE A 49 -10.96 -3.31 -1.41
C PHE A 49 -12.02 -2.98 -2.45
N ALA A 50 -11.58 -2.45 -3.59
CA ALA A 50 -12.42 -2.14 -4.74
C ALA A 50 -11.97 -3.01 -5.92
N PRO A 51 -12.64 -4.14 -6.18
CA PRO A 51 -12.35 -4.96 -7.36
C PRO A 51 -12.65 -4.19 -8.63
N VAL A 52 -11.77 -4.34 -9.60
CA VAL A 52 -11.96 -3.78 -10.95
C VAL A 52 -11.86 -4.92 -11.95
N VAL A 53 -12.82 -4.99 -12.85
CA VAL A 53 -12.81 -5.85 -14.02
C VAL A 53 -12.89 -4.96 -15.24
N TYR A 54 -11.92 -5.07 -16.12
CA TYR A 54 -11.90 -4.31 -17.36
C TYR A 54 -12.67 -5.09 -18.42
N THR A 55 -13.70 -4.46 -18.95
CA THR A 55 -14.36 -4.98 -20.16
C THR A 55 -13.54 -4.52 -21.36
N ILE A 56 -12.88 -5.45 -22.02
CA ILE A 56 -11.94 -5.15 -23.08
C ILE A 56 -12.46 -5.78 -24.37
N ASP A 57 -12.70 -4.92 -25.35
CA ASP A 57 -13.08 -5.32 -26.70
C ASP A 57 -11.85 -5.17 -27.62
N ASP A 58 -10.77 -5.83 -27.24
CA ASP A 58 -9.49 -5.82 -27.96
C ASP A 58 -8.89 -7.23 -27.96
N THR A 59 -7.86 -7.41 -28.75
CA THR A 59 -7.09 -8.65 -28.85
C THR A 59 -5.60 -8.38 -28.66
N ILE A 60 -4.89 -9.37 -28.17
CA ILE A 60 -3.46 -9.28 -27.85
C ILE A 60 -2.67 -10.38 -28.56
N SER A 61 -1.45 -10.07 -28.93
CA SER A 61 -0.51 -11.01 -29.52
C SER A 61 0.67 -11.26 -28.59
N THR A 62 1.11 -12.52 -28.51
CA THR A 62 2.21 -12.94 -27.63
C THR A 62 3.22 -13.77 -28.40
N LEU A 63 4.47 -13.68 -28.00
CA LEU A 63 5.55 -14.52 -28.51
C LEU A 63 6.16 -15.33 -27.35
N PRO A 64 6.54 -16.60 -27.57
CA PRO A 64 7.18 -17.42 -26.55
C PRO A 64 8.43 -16.78 -25.98
N ASN A 65 8.63 -16.91 -24.67
CA ASN A 65 9.79 -16.40 -23.93
C ASN A 65 9.97 -14.88 -23.97
N ILE A 66 8.92 -14.12 -24.33
CA ILE A 66 8.92 -12.66 -24.33
C ILE A 66 7.88 -12.17 -23.30
N ALA A 67 8.30 -11.28 -22.40
CA ALA A 67 7.41 -10.71 -21.39
C ALA A 67 6.55 -9.55 -21.96
N THR A 68 7.00 -8.89 -23.02
CA THR A 68 6.25 -7.81 -23.67
C THR A 68 5.17 -8.39 -24.58
N VAL A 69 3.92 -7.96 -24.36
CA VAL A 69 2.77 -8.35 -25.17
C VAL A 69 2.20 -7.14 -25.88
N THR A 70 1.61 -7.37 -27.05
CA THR A 70 1.14 -6.29 -27.93
C THR A 70 -0.35 -6.42 -28.19
N GLY A 71 -1.11 -5.40 -27.81
CA GLY A 71 -2.53 -5.24 -28.13
C GLY A 71 -2.74 -4.62 -29.51
N ASN A 72 -3.89 -4.87 -30.12
CA ASN A 72 -4.15 -4.44 -31.50
C ASN A 72 -4.89 -3.09 -31.59
N LEU A 73 -5.82 -2.80 -30.68
CA LEU A 73 -6.70 -1.64 -30.76
C LEU A 73 -6.35 -0.53 -29.75
N GLY A 74 -5.36 -0.73 -28.90
CA GLY A 74 -4.94 0.29 -27.94
C GLY A 74 -5.85 0.41 -26.71
N ALA A 75 -6.44 -0.68 -26.27
CA ALA A 75 -7.30 -0.72 -25.09
C ALA A 75 -6.55 -0.94 -23.76
N LEU A 76 -5.23 -1.04 -23.78
CA LEU A 76 -4.42 -1.14 -22.56
C LEU A 76 -4.31 0.23 -21.88
N LEU A 77 -4.43 0.25 -20.56
CA LEU A 77 -4.45 1.47 -19.74
C LEU A 77 -3.33 1.44 -18.69
N PRO A 78 -2.77 2.60 -18.31
CA PRO A 78 -1.74 2.69 -17.26
C PRO A 78 -2.19 2.10 -15.92
N GLU A 79 -3.48 2.25 -15.57
CA GLU A 79 -4.06 1.73 -14.33
C GLU A 79 -4.17 0.20 -14.28
N MET A 80 -3.91 -0.49 -15.38
CA MET A 80 -3.83 -1.95 -15.42
C MET A 80 -2.52 -2.49 -14.83
N VAL A 81 -1.53 -1.66 -14.59
CA VAL A 81 -0.29 -2.06 -13.91
C VAL A 81 -0.62 -2.57 -12.50
N GLY A 82 -0.05 -3.70 -12.13
CA GLY A 82 -0.34 -4.42 -10.89
C GLY A 82 -1.60 -5.29 -10.95
N LYS A 83 -2.36 -5.26 -12.05
CA LYS A 83 -3.52 -6.13 -12.27
C LYS A 83 -3.10 -7.44 -12.92
N GLN A 84 -3.98 -8.42 -12.80
CA GLN A 84 -3.78 -9.72 -13.40
C GLN A 84 -4.40 -9.75 -14.79
N ILE A 85 -3.67 -10.35 -15.70
CA ILE A 85 -4.09 -10.56 -17.09
C ILE A 85 -4.06 -12.05 -17.44
N ARG A 86 -5.09 -12.52 -18.12
CA ARG A 86 -5.11 -13.83 -18.76
C ARG A 86 -5.35 -13.65 -20.25
N ILE A 87 -4.49 -14.25 -21.05
CA ILE A 87 -4.53 -14.18 -22.52
C ILE A 87 -4.87 -15.56 -23.06
N GLY A 88 -5.75 -15.69 -24.04
CA GLY A 88 -6.13 -16.95 -24.66
C GLY A 88 -7.21 -17.76 -23.92
N GLY A 89 -7.76 -17.23 -22.81
CA GLY A 89 -8.88 -17.85 -22.11
C GLY A 89 -8.51 -18.83 -21.00
N VAL A 90 -9.47 -19.69 -20.65
CA VAL A 90 -9.30 -20.69 -19.57
C VAL A 90 -8.25 -21.72 -19.96
N GLY A 91 -7.39 -22.10 -19.02
CA GLY A 91 -6.28 -23.04 -19.26
C GLY A 91 -4.93 -22.36 -19.50
N TYR A 92 -4.90 -21.05 -19.76
CA TYR A 92 -3.66 -20.31 -19.81
C TYR A 92 -3.30 -19.71 -18.44
N PRO A 93 -1.99 -19.56 -18.16
CA PRO A 93 -1.53 -18.96 -16.92
C PRO A 93 -2.04 -17.53 -16.73
N ILE A 94 -2.13 -17.10 -15.47
CA ILE A 94 -2.39 -15.72 -15.09
C ILE A 94 -1.04 -15.04 -14.91
N TYR A 95 -0.89 -13.86 -15.50
CA TYR A 95 0.27 -13.00 -15.37
C TYR A 95 -0.11 -11.71 -14.64
N THR A 96 0.88 -11.01 -14.10
CA THR A 96 0.72 -9.67 -13.56
C THR A 96 1.30 -8.66 -14.54
N ILE A 97 0.58 -7.61 -14.86
CA ILE A 97 1.12 -6.49 -15.65
C ILE A 97 2.06 -5.69 -14.75
N ILE A 98 3.36 -5.67 -15.07
CA ILE A 98 4.35 -4.96 -14.25
C ILE A 98 4.71 -3.59 -14.82
N GLN A 99 4.49 -3.38 -16.12
CA GLN A 99 4.81 -2.13 -16.79
C GLN A 99 3.85 -1.87 -17.93
N TYR A 100 3.49 -0.60 -18.08
CA TYR A 100 2.74 -0.07 -19.21
C TYR A 100 3.72 0.70 -20.12
N ASN A 101 3.78 0.35 -21.38
CA ASN A 101 4.61 1.04 -22.37
C ASN A 101 3.79 1.97 -23.26
N SER A 102 2.61 1.51 -23.70
CA SER A 102 1.72 2.26 -24.60
C SER A 102 0.31 1.65 -24.54
N PRO A 103 -0.71 2.28 -25.15
CA PRO A 103 -2.05 1.71 -25.28
C PRO A 103 -2.08 0.34 -25.93
N THR A 104 -1.02 0.01 -26.69
CA THR A 104 -0.88 -1.27 -27.40
C THR A 104 0.23 -2.17 -26.83
N SER A 105 0.88 -1.81 -25.72
CA SER A 105 1.99 -2.61 -25.20
C SER A 105 2.12 -2.56 -23.69
N VAL A 106 2.19 -3.73 -23.09
CA VAL A 106 2.49 -3.91 -21.66
C VAL A 106 3.54 -5.00 -21.46
N VAL A 107 4.17 -5.01 -20.27
CA VAL A 107 5.13 -6.03 -19.88
C VAL A 107 4.53 -6.86 -18.75
N LEU A 108 4.67 -8.17 -18.86
CA LEU A 108 4.25 -9.15 -17.86
C LEU A 108 5.35 -9.38 -16.82
N ASP A 109 4.97 -9.91 -15.65
CA ASP A 109 5.85 -10.26 -14.54
C ASP A 109 6.86 -11.35 -14.87
N ARG A 110 6.60 -12.13 -15.91
CA ARG A 110 7.48 -13.16 -16.44
C ARG A 110 7.26 -13.37 -17.93
N PRO A 111 8.24 -13.95 -18.65
CA PRO A 111 8.09 -14.28 -20.06
C PRO A 111 6.87 -15.17 -20.32
N TRP A 112 6.24 -14.99 -21.48
CA TRP A 112 5.13 -15.82 -21.93
C TRP A 112 5.57 -17.28 -22.08
N GLU A 113 4.96 -18.17 -21.33
CA GLU A 113 5.31 -19.60 -21.27
C GLU A 113 4.57 -20.45 -22.32
N GLY A 114 3.57 -19.87 -22.97
CA GLY A 114 2.78 -20.55 -23.99
C GLY A 114 3.36 -20.46 -25.39
N ARG A 115 2.70 -21.11 -26.35
CA ARG A 115 2.97 -20.89 -27.78
C ARG A 115 2.57 -19.48 -28.19
N ALA A 116 3.09 -19.02 -29.32
CA ALA A 116 2.69 -17.75 -29.92
C ALA A 116 1.16 -17.70 -30.09
N LEU A 117 0.56 -16.60 -29.67
CA LEU A 117 -0.85 -16.29 -29.93
C LEU A 117 -0.91 -15.04 -30.79
N THR A 118 -1.86 -15.04 -31.72
CA THR A 118 -2.15 -13.88 -32.56
C THR A 118 -3.62 -13.52 -32.42
N ASN A 119 -3.89 -12.25 -32.15
CA ASN A 119 -5.25 -11.72 -31.99
C ASN A 119 -6.11 -12.54 -31.00
N SER A 120 -5.54 -12.90 -29.86
CA SER A 120 -6.23 -13.63 -28.83
C SER A 120 -6.97 -12.70 -27.89
N SER A 121 -8.17 -13.10 -27.49
CA SER A 121 -8.91 -12.38 -26.43
C SER A 121 -8.14 -12.41 -25.11
N TYR A 122 -8.32 -11.39 -24.32
CA TYR A 122 -7.73 -11.32 -22.99
C TYR A 122 -8.70 -10.69 -21.99
N ALA A 123 -8.45 -10.90 -20.73
CA ALA A 123 -9.21 -10.31 -19.64
C ALA A 123 -8.23 -9.77 -18.58
N VAL A 124 -8.52 -8.58 -18.07
CA VAL A 124 -7.74 -7.94 -17.00
C VAL A 124 -8.66 -7.68 -15.81
N TRP A 125 -8.19 -8.01 -14.63
CA TRP A 125 -8.95 -7.84 -13.38
C TRP A 125 -8.03 -7.71 -12.17
N THR A 126 -8.59 -7.31 -11.05
CA THR A 126 -7.89 -7.32 -9.77
C THR A 126 -8.18 -8.63 -9.03
N ILE A 127 -7.14 -9.41 -8.75
CA ILE A 127 -7.21 -10.56 -7.82
C ILE A 127 -6.53 -10.18 -6.50
N TYR A 128 -5.37 -9.54 -6.58
CA TYR A 128 -4.54 -9.25 -5.42
C TYR A 128 -4.74 -7.81 -4.98
N PHE A 129 -5.13 -7.66 -3.74
CA PHE A 129 -5.45 -6.38 -3.13
C PHE A 129 -4.36 -6.00 -2.14
N PRO A 130 -3.60 -4.94 -2.41
CA PRO A 130 -2.63 -4.44 -1.45
C PRO A 130 -3.36 -3.82 -0.25
N VAL A 131 -2.79 -3.99 0.94
CA VAL A 131 -3.22 -3.30 2.15
C VAL A 131 -2.28 -2.13 2.45
N PRO A 132 -2.69 -1.15 3.29
CA PRO A 132 -1.82 -0.05 3.69
C PRO A 132 -0.51 -0.51 4.32
N ALA A 133 0.56 0.30 4.19
CA ALA A 133 1.89 -0.03 4.73
C ALA A 133 1.89 -0.20 6.27
N ASP A 134 0.97 0.47 6.95
CA ASP A 134 0.78 0.37 8.40
C ASP A 134 -0.14 -0.78 8.83
N PHE A 135 -0.59 -1.62 7.89
CA PHE A 135 -1.46 -2.76 8.17
C PHE A 135 -0.73 -3.82 9.01
N GLN A 136 -1.36 -4.28 10.07
CA GLN A 136 -0.90 -5.41 10.88
C GLN A 136 -1.80 -6.65 10.71
N SER A 137 -3.11 -6.47 10.89
CA SER A 137 -4.09 -7.57 10.79
C SER A 137 -5.49 -7.03 10.55
N PHE A 138 -6.36 -7.81 9.94
CA PHE A 138 -7.78 -7.47 9.89
C PHE A 138 -8.41 -7.54 11.27
N TYR A 139 -9.15 -6.50 11.62
CA TYR A 139 -10.12 -6.54 12.68
C TYR A 139 -11.47 -7.06 12.14
N SER A 140 -11.90 -6.56 10.98
CA SER A 140 -13.05 -7.06 10.24
C SER A 140 -12.90 -6.76 8.76
N LEU A 141 -13.34 -7.68 7.91
CA LEU A 141 -13.47 -7.50 6.46
C LEU A 141 -14.89 -7.94 6.10
N VAL A 142 -15.66 -7.08 5.47
CA VAL A 142 -17.11 -7.27 5.33
C VAL A 142 -17.52 -7.19 3.86
N ASN A 143 -18.47 -8.02 3.49
CA ASN A 143 -19.25 -7.84 2.27
C ASN A 143 -20.54 -7.08 2.61
N PRO A 144 -20.66 -5.80 2.23
CA PRO A 144 -21.84 -5.01 2.59
C PRO A 144 -23.10 -5.40 1.83
N SER A 145 -22.96 -6.00 0.64
CA SER A 145 -24.12 -6.43 -0.16
C SER A 145 -24.89 -7.58 0.48
N ASN A 146 -24.19 -8.44 1.21
CA ASN A 146 -24.73 -9.64 1.83
C ASN A 146 -24.63 -9.64 3.36
N ASN A 147 -24.10 -8.55 3.94
CA ASN A 147 -23.98 -8.35 5.40
C ASN A 147 -23.25 -9.47 6.13
N TYR A 148 -22.15 -10.00 5.60
CA TYR A 148 -21.34 -11.00 6.29
C TYR A 148 -19.85 -10.62 6.33
N ARG A 149 -19.14 -11.19 7.30
CA ARG A 149 -17.69 -11.05 7.40
C ARG A 149 -17.02 -12.12 6.54
N LEU A 150 -15.96 -11.72 5.82
CA LEU A 150 -15.14 -12.67 5.07
C LEU A 150 -14.23 -13.43 6.03
N TRP A 151 -13.94 -14.67 5.68
CA TRP A 151 -12.92 -15.46 6.34
C TRP A 151 -11.54 -14.96 5.93
N THR A 152 -10.69 -14.69 6.89
CA THR A 152 -9.33 -14.15 6.68
C THR A 152 -8.24 -15.12 7.13
N ASN A 153 -8.61 -16.33 7.52
CA ASN A 153 -7.72 -17.38 8.04
C ASN A 153 -7.50 -18.54 7.06
N ILE A 154 -7.85 -18.34 5.80
CA ILE A 154 -7.55 -19.29 4.73
C ILE A 154 -6.21 -18.96 4.08
N THR A 155 -5.58 -19.96 3.50
CA THR A 155 -4.33 -19.82 2.75
C THR A 155 -4.58 -19.77 1.25
N GLN A 156 -3.60 -19.30 0.49
CA GLN A 156 -3.67 -19.36 -0.97
C GLN A 156 -3.73 -20.82 -1.45
N GLY A 157 -3.06 -21.75 -0.75
CA GLY A 157 -3.14 -23.17 -1.05
C GLY A 157 -4.56 -23.74 -0.95
N ASP A 158 -5.36 -23.25 0.01
CA ASP A 158 -6.77 -23.66 0.11
C ASP A 158 -7.57 -23.17 -1.12
N ILE A 159 -7.32 -21.94 -1.57
CA ILE A 159 -7.94 -21.42 -2.79
C ILE A 159 -7.50 -22.22 -4.02
N ASP A 160 -6.22 -22.59 -4.11
CA ASP A 160 -5.68 -23.40 -5.22
C ASP A 160 -6.32 -24.78 -5.29
N MET A 161 -6.70 -25.36 -4.18
CA MET A 161 -7.44 -26.64 -4.14
C MET A 161 -8.86 -26.51 -4.72
N PHE A 162 -9.52 -25.37 -4.54
CA PHE A 162 -10.89 -25.18 -5.00
C PHE A 162 -10.97 -24.56 -6.39
N ASP A 163 -10.02 -23.67 -6.73
CA ASP A 163 -10.05 -22.88 -7.97
C ASP A 163 -8.63 -22.45 -8.39
N SER A 164 -7.79 -23.45 -8.74
CA SER A 164 -6.41 -23.19 -9.15
C SER A 164 -6.28 -22.23 -10.36
N GLN A 165 -7.31 -22.17 -11.17
CA GLN A 165 -7.34 -21.32 -12.36
C GLN A 165 -8.07 -19.98 -12.15
N ARG A 166 -8.59 -19.70 -10.95
CA ARG A 166 -9.33 -18.48 -10.63
C ARG A 166 -10.47 -18.20 -11.62
N ILE A 167 -11.21 -19.25 -11.96
CA ILE A 167 -12.34 -19.19 -12.90
C ILE A 167 -13.60 -18.72 -12.17
N GLN A 168 -13.76 -19.13 -10.92
CA GLN A 168 -14.95 -18.79 -10.15
C GLN A 168 -15.00 -17.31 -9.88
N ALA A 169 -16.03 -16.68 -10.42
CA ALA A 169 -16.30 -15.27 -10.23
C ALA A 169 -17.64 -15.11 -9.50
N GLY A 170 -17.71 -14.12 -8.61
CA GLY A 170 -18.92 -13.89 -7.84
C GLY A 170 -18.71 -13.02 -6.63
N ILE A 171 -19.47 -13.27 -5.59
CA ILE A 171 -19.40 -12.55 -4.34
C ILE A 171 -18.34 -13.23 -3.45
N ALA A 172 -17.27 -12.48 -3.09
CA ALA A 172 -16.23 -13.03 -2.24
C ALA A 172 -16.74 -13.28 -0.82
N PHE A 173 -16.35 -14.41 -0.24
CA PHE A 173 -16.62 -14.75 1.16
C PHE A 173 -15.35 -15.07 1.96
N SER A 174 -14.21 -15.07 1.31
CA SER A 174 -12.93 -15.30 1.96
C SER A 174 -11.82 -14.42 1.41
N ALA A 175 -10.77 -14.22 2.20
CA ALA A 175 -9.58 -13.49 1.85
C ALA A 175 -8.35 -14.24 2.35
N ALA A 176 -7.45 -14.60 1.44
CA ALA A 176 -6.21 -15.28 1.76
C ALA A 176 -5.03 -14.31 1.65
N TYR A 177 -4.10 -14.42 2.58
CA TYR A 177 -2.80 -13.77 2.44
C TYR A 177 -2.03 -14.43 1.29
N VAL A 178 -1.48 -13.62 0.39
CA VAL A 178 -0.73 -14.12 -0.76
C VAL A 178 0.77 -13.98 -0.51
N ASP A 179 1.21 -12.74 -0.46
CA ASP A 179 2.62 -12.38 -0.29
C ASP A 179 2.76 -10.88 -0.02
N GLN A 180 4.01 -10.45 0.01
CA GLN A 180 4.33 -9.02 -0.06
C GLN A 180 4.60 -8.66 -1.52
N ALA A 181 3.97 -7.58 -2.00
CA ALA A 181 4.23 -7.08 -3.34
C ALA A 181 5.71 -6.74 -3.49
N ILE A 182 6.43 -7.52 -4.29
CA ILE A 182 7.82 -7.24 -4.63
C ILE A 182 7.79 -6.33 -5.86
N GLY A 183 8.33 -5.11 -5.69
CA GLY A 183 8.84 -4.28 -6.77
C GLY A 183 8.03 -4.21 -8.07
N ILE A 184 6.72 -3.89 -8.00
CA ILE A 184 6.04 -3.43 -9.21
C ILE A 184 6.64 -2.06 -9.51
N ALA A 185 7.19 -1.88 -10.71
CA ALA A 185 7.75 -0.61 -11.14
C ALA A 185 6.68 0.49 -11.12
N GLY A 186 7.04 1.71 -10.74
CA GLY A 186 6.14 2.85 -10.78
C GLY A 186 5.60 3.10 -12.18
N VAL A 187 4.40 3.62 -12.25
CA VAL A 187 3.70 3.87 -13.51
C VAL A 187 4.07 5.24 -14.03
N VAL A 188 4.53 5.31 -15.28
CA VAL A 188 4.64 6.54 -16.06
C VAL A 188 3.41 6.61 -16.96
N GLY A 189 2.57 7.63 -16.76
CA GLY A 189 1.36 7.84 -17.56
C GLY A 189 1.67 8.34 -18.96
N GLU A 190 0.69 8.38 -19.83
CA GLU A 190 0.80 9.00 -21.15
C GLU A 190 0.96 10.51 -21.06
N ALA A 191 1.60 11.10 -22.08
CA ALA A 191 1.67 12.55 -22.21
C ALA A 191 0.31 13.10 -22.69
N LEU A 192 -0.38 13.78 -21.78
CA LEU A 192 -1.68 14.40 -22.06
C LEU A 192 -1.48 15.87 -22.42
N ARG A 193 -2.03 16.32 -23.56
CA ARG A 193 -1.97 17.72 -23.97
C ARG A 193 -2.81 18.58 -23.03
N VAL A 194 -2.22 19.67 -22.55
CA VAL A 194 -2.88 20.64 -21.66
C VAL A 194 -3.04 22.01 -22.34
N VAL A 195 -2.05 22.41 -23.15
CA VAL A 195 -2.07 23.67 -23.89
C VAL A 195 -1.66 23.41 -25.33
N GLY A 196 -2.33 24.07 -26.26
CA GLY A 196 -2.09 24.03 -27.71
C GLY A 196 -3.29 23.52 -28.48
N THR A 197 -3.41 23.99 -29.72
CA THR A 197 -4.49 23.63 -30.66
C THR A 197 -3.94 22.88 -31.88
N SER A 198 -2.65 22.61 -31.91
CA SER A 198 -2.01 21.93 -33.05
C SER A 198 -2.42 20.45 -33.10
N THR A 199 -2.32 19.87 -34.28
CA THR A 199 -2.51 18.42 -34.50
C THR A 199 -1.22 17.63 -34.26
N ASP A 200 -0.21 18.25 -33.65
CA ASP A 200 1.09 17.62 -33.38
C ASP A 200 0.90 16.38 -32.51
N PRO A 201 1.60 15.28 -32.79
CA PRO A 201 1.50 14.08 -31.98
C PRO A 201 2.01 14.34 -30.56
N ALA A 202 1.38 13.73 -29.56
CA ALA A 202 1.89 13.77 -28.20
C ALA A 202 3.28 13.14 -28.14
N PRO A 203 4.20 13.67 -27.31
CA PRO A 203 5.41 12.94 -26.97
C PRO A 203 5.05 11.60 -26.35
N ILE A 204 5.84 10.58 -26.60
CA ILE A 204 5.63 9.26 -26.03
C ILE A 204 6.41 9.19 -24.72
N SER A 205 5.72 8.97 -23.63
CA SER A 205 6.32 8.72 -22.34
C SER A 205 6.59 7.22 -22.16
N ALA A 206 7.75 6.90 -21.60
CA ALA A 206 8.19 5.52 -21.37
C ALA A 206 8.99 5.42 -20.08
N THR A 207 9.37 4.22 -19.71
CA THR A 207 10.28 3.97 -18.59
C THR A 207 11.11 2.72 -18.87
N THR A 208 12.37 2.73 -18.46
CA THR A 208 13.25 1.56 -18.59
C THR A 208 13.11 0.60 -17.43
N TYR A 209 12.95 1.14 -16.21
CA TYR A 209 12.91 0.36 -14.95
C TYR A 209 11.72 0.72 -14.08
N GLY A 210 10.74 1.47 -14.61
CA GLY A 210 9.64 2.03 -13.85
C GLY A 210 9.98 3.35 -13.18
N TYR A 211 8.93 4.06 -12.76
CA TYR A 211 9.07 5.29 -12.01
C TYR A 211 9.62 5.00 -10.61
N SER A 212 10.70 5.65 -10.23
CA SER A 212 11.49 5.31 -9.04
C SER A 212 11.35 6.29 -7.86
N TYR A 213 10.65 7.42 -8.05
CA TYR A 213 10.47 8.40 -6.99
C TYR A 213 9.35 7.97 -6.01
N PRO A 214 9.48 8.26 -4.69
CA PRO A 214 8.53 7.76 -3.69
C PRO A 214 7.18 8.48 -3.67
N GLU A 215 7.04 9.61 -4.35
CA GLU A 215 5.81 10.41 -4.39
C GLU A 215 5.28 10.51 -5.82
N SER A 216 3.97 10.75 -5.97
CA SER A 216 3.38 11.04 -7.27
C SER A 216 3.84 12.39 -7.78
N LEU A 217 4.45 12.43 -8.95
CA LEU A 217 4.91 13.65 -9.60
C LEU A 217 4.21 13.82 -10.95
N THR A 218 4.01 15.09 -11.32
CA THR A 218 3.52 15.49 -12.63
C THR A 218 4.64 16.24 -13.36
N TYR A 219 5.12 15.64 -14.44
CA TYR A 219 6.10 16.28 -15.33
C TYR A 219 5.37 17.13 -16.34
N VAL A 220 5.78 18.37 -16.49
CA VAL A 220 5.28 19.30 -17.49
C VAL A 220 6.32 19.43 -18.60
N ILE A 221 5.91 19.22 -19.85
CA ILE A 221 6.75 19.27 -21.04
C ILE A 221 6.20 20.37 -21.93
N ARG A 222 6.98 21.39 -22.21
CA ARG A 222 6.60 22.55 -23.02
C ARG A 222 7.59 22.80 -24.15
N ILE A 223 7.09 22.97 -25.36
CA ILE A 223 7.95 23.34 -26.50
C ILE A 223 8.44 24.78 -26.33
N SER A 224 9.74 24.96 -26.26
CA SER A 224 10.42 26.25 -26.14
C SER A 224 10.95 26.78 -27.46
N THR A 225 11.21 25.90 -28.43
CA THR A 225 11.58 26.25 -29.80
C THR A 225 10.89 25.27 -30.75
N ALA A 226 10.09 25.81 -31.67
CA ALA A 226 9.37 25.01 -32.67
C ALA A 226 10.35 24.32 -33.64
N GLY A 227 9.99 23.13 -34.09
CA GLY A 227 10.81 22.37 -35.03
C GLY A 227 10.50 20.89 -35.02
N ALA A 228 11.31 20.13 -35.75
CA ALA A 228 11.27 18.66 -35.75
C ALA A 228 12.44 18.08 -34.96
N PRO A 229 12.32 16.84 -34.44
CA PRO A 229 13.44 16.09 -33.87
C PRO A 229 14.60 15.99 -34.86
N GLY A 230 15.83 16.18 -34.41
CA GLY A 230 17.00 16.26 -35.26
C GLY A 230 17.24 17.63 -35.91
N GLY A 231 16.35 18.61 -35.68
CA GLY A 231 16.46 19.98 -36.15
C GLY A 231 16.54 20.99 -35.02
N ALA A 232 15.73 22.06 -35.09
CA ALA A 232 15.73 23.14 -34.11
C ALA A 232 14.86 22.87 -32.87
N LEU A 233 14.20 21.74 -32.77
CA LEU A 233 13.26 21.44 -31.69
C LEU A 233 13.93 21.50 -30.31
N GLN A 234 13.39 22.34 -29.44
CA GLN A 234 13.75 22.37 -28.02
C GLN A 234 12.50 22.35 -27.17
N PHE A 235 12.59 21.71 -26.02
CA PHE A 235 11.54 21.73 -25.03
C PHE A 235 12.10 22.05 -23.64
N GLN A 236 11.24 22.58 -22.81
CA GLN A 236 11.47 22.76 -21.39
C GLN A 236 10.63 21.75 -20.62
N TRP A 237 11.20 21.21 -19.56
CA TRP A 237 10.45 20.40 -18.64
C TRP A 237 10.73 20.78 -17.18
N PHE A 238 9.75 20.55 -16.35
CA PHE A 238 9.83 20.72 -14.91
C PHE A 238 8.77 19.83 -14.23
N VAL A 239 8.95 19.61 -12.92
CA VAL A 239 7.95 18.94 -12.10
C VAL A 239 6.97 19.98 -11.59
N ALA A 240 5.66 19.75 -11.77
CA ALA A 240 4.62 20.72 -11.41
C ALA A 240 4.64 21.09 -9.92
N GLN A 241 5.05 20.15 -9.06
CA GLN A 241 5.25 20.36 -7.62
C GLN A 241 6.48 21.24 -7.30
N TYR A 242 7.45 21.33 -8.25
CA TYR A 242 8.70 22.08 -8.10
C TYR A 242 8.97 22.98 -9.33
N PRO A 243 8.13 23.97 -9.63
CA PRO A 243 8.16 24.72 -10.90
C PRO A 243 9.38 25.63 -11.06
N SER A 244 10.18 25.81 -10.03
CA SER A 244 11.42 26.62 -10.09
C SER A 244 12.59 25.92 -10.80
N THR A 245 12.51 24.60 -11.01
CA THR A 245 13.58 23.80 -11.61
C THR A 245 13.25 23.50 -13.07
N VAL A 246 13.41 24.47 -13.95
CA VAL A 246 13.15 24.31 -15.39
C VAL A 246 14.42 23.85 -16.11
N THR A 247 14.35 22.72 -16.81
CA THR A 247 15.45 22.21 -17.63
C THR A 247 15.08 22.34 -19.10
N THR A 248 15.98 22.91 -19.90
CA THR A 248 15.81 23.04 -21.36
C THR A 248 16.65 21.99 -22.06
N VAL A 249 16.07 21.27 -22.99
CA VAL A 249 16.71 20.17 -23.72
C VAL A 249 16.48 20.35 -25.23
N SER A 250 17.55 20.12 -26.01
CA SER A 250 17.46 20.08 -27.48
C SER A 250 17.19 18.64 -27.91
N VAL A 251 16.24 18.45 -28.82
CA VAL A 251 15.88 17.15 -29.36
C VAL A 251 16.71 16.85 -30.60
N THR A 252 17.84 16.20 -30.43
CA THR A 252 18.81 15.97 -31.53
C THR A 252 18.41 14.82 -32.45
N ASN A 253 17.53 13.94 -32.01
CA ASN A 253 17.02 12.77 -32.74
C ASN A 253 15.73 12.26 -32.07
N ASN A 254 15.25 11.10 -32.46
CA ASN A 254 14.07 10.47 -31.85
C ASN A 254 14.43 9.57 -30.66
N ASP A 255 15.62 9.69 -30.08
CA ASP A 255 16.02 8.89 -28.93
C ASP A 255 15.28 9.31 -27.66
N PRO A 256 15.06 8.40 -26.72
CA PRO A 256 14.47 8.72 -25.43
C PRO A 256 15.33 9.72 -24.64
N ILE A 257 14.71 10.72 -24.10
CA ILE A 257 15.34 11.75 -23.26
C ILE A 257 14.93 11.49 -21.82
N ASP A 258 15.91 11.37 -20.94
CA ASP A 258 15.68 11.13 -19.50
C ASP A 258 15.28 12.42 -18.79
N LEU A 259 14.10 12.39 -18.18
CA LEU A 259 13.59 13.48 -17.32
C LEU A 259 13.90 13.25 -15.83
N GLY A 260 14.63 12.17 -15.51
CA GLY A 260 14.91 11.75 -14.15
C GLY A 260 13.86 10.81 -13.57
N ASN A 261 14.19 10.19 -12.45
CA ASN A 261 13.32 9.26 -11.71
C ASN A 261 12.77 8.08 -12.55
N GLY A 262 13.48 7.70 -13.63
CA GLY A 262 13.07 6.63 -14.53
C GLY A 262 12.03 7.04 -15.58
N VAL A 263 11.75 8.32 -15.73
CA VAL A 263 10.81 8.86 -16.73
C VAL A 263 11.58 9.22 -18.00
N LEU A 264 11.24 8.55 -19.09
CA LEU A 264 11.76 8.80 -20.42
C LEU A 264 10.70 9.44 -21.30
N VAL A 265 11.12 10.35 -22.17
CA VAL A 265 10.26 10.98 -23.17
C VAL A 265 10.95 10.99 -24.52
N TYR A 266 10.24 10.63 -25.56
CA TYR A 266 10.73 10.81 -26.92
C TYR A 266 9.65 11.42 -27.83
N PHE A 267 10.12 12.16 -28.83
CA PHE A 267 9.26 12.91 -29.73
C PHE A 267 9.15 12.16 -31.06
N PRO A 268 7.96 11.73 -31.48
CA PRO A 268 7.73 11.21 -32.83
C PRO A 268 8.20 12.20 -33.90
N THR A 269 8.53 11.68 -35.08
CA THR A 269 8.94 12.51 -36.21
C THR A 269 7.78 13.38 -36.70
N ALA A 270 7.77 14.63 -36.28
CA ALA A 270 6.76 15.65 -36.62
C ALA A 270 7.35 17.04 -36.39
N THR A 271 6.68 18.06 -36.90
CA THR A 271 7.04 19.45 -36.58
C THR A 271 6.19 19.90 -35.40
N TYR A 272 6.81 20.28 -34.30
CA TYR A 272 6.14 20.70 -33.08
C TYR A 272 5.99 22.22 -33.02
N THR A 273 4.87 22.66 -32.48
CA THR A 273 4.50 24.08 -32.39
C THR A 273 4.98 24.68 -31.07
N LEU A 274 5.45 25.94 -31.12
CA LEU A 274 5.90 26.68 -29.95
C LEU A 274 4.78 26.79 -28.90
N SER A 275 5.14 26.61 -27.64
CA SER A 275 4.27 26.67 -26.45
C SER A 275 3.29 25.50 -26.28
N ASP A 276 3.23 24.53 -27.17
CA ASP A 276 2.48 23.30 -26.91
C ASP A 276 3.00 22.65 -25.63
N THR A 277 2.06 22.22 -24.79
CA THR A 277 2.38 21.71 -23.46
C THR A 277 1.64 20.41 -23.18
N TRP A 278 2.37 19.43 -22.67
CA TRP A 278 1.86 18.13 -22.21
C TRP A 278 2.19 17.92 -20.74
N VAL A 279 1.42 17.06 -20.10
CA VAL A 279 1.70 16.59 -18.74
C VAL A 279 1.81 15.08 -18.73
N VAL A 280 2.77 14.57 -17.98
CA VAL A 280 2.98 13.15 -17.72
C VAL A 280 2.81 12.93 -16.23
N ASN A 281 1.77 12.20 -15.85
CA ASN A 281 1.51 11.86 -14.46
C ASN A 281 2.21 10.56 -14.10
N CYS A 282 3.05 10.60 -13.07
CA CYS A 282 3.78 9.44 -12.59
C CYS A 282 3.26 9.03 -11.20
N ILE A 283 2.99 7.76 -11.04
CA ILE A 283 2.48 7.19 -9.78
C ILE A 283 3.56 6.26 -9.22
N PRO A 284 4.05 6.50 -8.00
CA PRO A 284 5.05 5.62 -7.40
C PRO A 284 4.45 4.24 -7.12
N VAL A 285 5.30 3.25 -7.17
CA VAL A 285 5.02 2.03 -6.44
C VAL A 285 5.24 2.33 -4.96
N PRO A 286 4.37 1.87 -4.08
CA PRO A 286 4.65 1.89 -2.67
C PRO A 286 6.03 1.26 -2.44
N ALA A 287 7.01 2.06 -2.00
CA ALA A 287 8.42 1.67 -1.84
C ALA A 287 8.64 0.56 -0.79
N GLN A 288 7.59 0.09 -0.16
CA GLN A 288 7.60 -0.98 0.82
C GLN A 288 6.79 -2.15 0.27
N SER A 289 7.36 -3.34 0.41
CA SER A 289 6.60 -4.56 0.22
C SER A 289 5.40 -4.56 1.14
N VAL A 290 4.22 -4.26 0.59
CA VAL A 290 2.97 -4.30 1.34
C VAL A 290 2.33 -5.68 1.21
N PRO A 291 1.76 -6.22 2.28
CA PRO A 291 1.01 -7.46 2.20
C PRO A 291 -0.11 -7.35 1.17
N ARG A 292 -0.33 -8.43 0.42
CA ARG A 292 -1.45 -8.55 -0.51
C ARG A 292 -2.37 -9.66 -0.08
N TYR A 293 -3.64 -9.47 -0.34
CA TYR A 293 -4.68 -10.45 -0.08
C TYR A 293 -5.43 -10.78 -1.37
N GLU A 294 -5.78 -12.04 -1.52
CA GLU A 294 -6.64 -12.54 -2.58
C GLU A 294 -8.04 -12.74 -2.03
N LEU A 295 -9.03 -12.15 -2.71
CA LEU A 295 -10.44 -12.38 -2.39
C LEU A 295 -10.98 -13.54 -3.23
N TRP A 296 -11.70 -14.47 -2.60
CA TRP A 296 -12.26 -15.62 -3.30
C TRP A 296 -13.73 -15.88 -2.86
N PRO A 297 -14.62 -16.27 -3.81
CA PRO A 297 -14.45 -16.22 -5.27
C PRO A 297 -14.01 -14.86 -5.77
N ARG A 298 -13.41 -14.82 -6.96
CA ARG A 298 -12.95 -13.56 -7.56
C ARG A 298 -14.09 -12.56 -7.67
N PRO A 299 -14.06 -11.43 -6.97
CA PRO A 299 -15.14 -10.47 -7.02
C PRO A 299 -15.15 -9.74 -8.37
N THR A 300 -16.32 -9.58 -8.95
CA THR A 300 -16.53 -8.84 -10.21
C THR A 300 -17.00 -7.42 -9.96
N THR A 301 -17.65 -7.19 -8.85
CA THR A 301 -18.25 -5.89 -8.47
C THR A 301 -18.24 -5.72 -6.96
N GLY A 302 -18.60 -4.53 -6.52
CA GLY A 302 -18.77 -4.23 -5.10
C GLY A 302 -17.53 -3.57 -4.48
N VAL A 303 -17.69 -3.18 -3.24
CA VAL A 303 -16.62 -2.65 -2.39
C VAL A 303 -16.63 -3.46 -1.12
N TYR A 304 -15.47 -3.90 -0.67
CA TYR A 304 -15.30 -4.71 0.53
C TYR A 304 -14.62 -3.86 1.61
N PRO A 305 -15.38 -3.15 2.45
CA PRO A 305 -14.82 -2.35 3.51
C PRO A 305 -14.20 -3.24 4.59
N TYR A 306 -13.10 -2.77 5.12
CA TYR A 306 -12.44 -3.44 6.23
C TYR A 306 -11.96 -2.46 7.29
N ILE A 307 -11.90 -2.97 8.51
CA ILE A 307 -11.23 -2.34 9.65
C ILE A 307 -9.99 -3.18 9.93
N TYR A 308 -8.87 -2.53 10.13
CA TYR A 308 -7.61 -3.19 10.40
C TYR A 308 -6.88 -2.57 11.57
N ASN A 309 -6.07 -3.37 12.24
CA ASN A 309 -5.14 -2.92 13.26
C ASN A 309 -3.87 -2.41 12.60
N ILE A 310 -3.41 -1.24 13.02
CA ILE A 310 -2.16 -0.66 12.55
C ILE A 310 -0.97 -1.26 13.29
N ARG A 311 0.16 -1.37 12.58
CA ARG A 311 1.46 -1.58 13.20
C ARG A 311 1.77 -0.42 14.14
N LEU A 312 2.48 -0.71 15.22
CA LEU A 312 2.92 0.35 16.12
C LEU A 312 3.89 1.30 15.43
N PRO A 313 3.71 2.61 15.58
CA PRO A 313 4.68 3.57 15.07
C PRO A 313 6.04 3.38 15.78
N GLN A 314 7.11 3.41 15.00
CA GLN A 314 8.45 3.44 15.57
C GLN A 314 8.73 4.83 16.15
N LEU A 315 8.82 4.90 17.47
CA LEU A 315 9.08 6.15 18.16
C LEU A 315 10.58 6.51 18.07
N SER A 316 10.85 7.74 17.69
CA SER A 316 12.20 8.32 17.64
C SER A 316 12.12 9.84 17.82
N ASP A 317 13.25 10.51 17.99
CA ASP A 317 13.29 11.97 18.05
C ASP A 317 12.90 12.63 16.71
N SER A 318 13.13 11.95 15.59
CA SER A 318 12.67 12.37 14.26
C SER A 318 11.19 12.07 14.01
N SER A 319 10.61 11.10 14.72
CA SER A 319 9.19 10.74 14.65
C SER A 319 8.61 10.59 16.06
N PRO A 320 8.46 11.70 16.81
CA PRO A 320 8.11 11.67 18.23
C PRO A 320 6.59 11.55 18.48
N THR A 321 5.75 11.46 17.46
CA THR A 321 4.31 11.54 17.60
C THR A 321 3.73 10.28 18.24
N LEU A 322 3.10 10.44 19.37
CA LEU A 322 2.27 9.41 20.01
C LEU A 322 0.83 9.47 19.47
N PRO A 323 0.11 8.35 19.44
CA PRO A 323 -1.33 8.37 19.20
C PRO A 323 -2.02 9.33 20.20
N GLN A 324 -2.96 10.14 19.71
CA GLN A 324 -3.64 11.18 20.50
C GLN A 324 -4.18 10.64 21.84
N PHE A 325 -4.85 9.48 21.79
CA PHE A 325 -5.41 8.83 22.96
C PHE A 325 -4.37 8.51 24.05
N VAL A 326 -3.14 8.11 23.64
CA VAL A 326 -2.02 7.83 24.55
C VAL A 326 -1.37 9.12 25.01
N ALA A 327 -1.23 10.12 24.14
CA ALA A 327 -0.65 11.43 24.47
C ALA A 327 -1.48 12.15 25.55
N ASP A 328 -2.79 12.08 25.46
CA ASP A 328 -3.72 12.67 26.46
C ASP A 328 -3.66 11.95 27.81
N ARG A 329 -3.22 10.70 27.84
CA ARG A 329 -3.07 9.85 29.02
C ARG A 329 -1.63 9.44 29.30
N SER A 330 -0.70 10.30 28.97
CA SER A 330 0.74 10.07 29.06
C SER A 330 1.23 9.75 30.49
N ALA A 331 0.46 10.13 31.52
CA ALA A 331 0.74 9.80 32.91
C ALA A 331 0.82 8.28 33.14
N THR A 332 -0.04 7.50 32.47
CA THR A 332 -0.03 6.04 32.54
C THR A 332 1.29 5.48 32.05
N LEU A 333 1.74 5.91 30.87
CA LEU A 333 3.01 5.46 30.31
C LEU A 333 4.20 5.91 31.16
N LEU A 334 4.13 7.12 31.73
CA LEU A 334 5.18 7.61 32.64
C LEU A 334 5.29 6.76 33.92
N GLU A 335 4.17 6.38 34.55
CA GLU A 335 4.16 5.51 35.73
C GLU A 335 4.70 4.11 35.40
N MET A 336 4.37 3.55 34.24
CA MET A 336 4.93 2.30 33.75
C MET A 336 6.47 2.40 33.58
N CYS A 337 6.96 3.50 33.02
CA CYS A 337 8.39 3.74 32.88
C CYS A 337 9.10 3.89 34.24
N LEU A 338 8.52 4.62 35.18
CA LEU A 338 9.06 4.78 36.52
C LEU A 338 9.13 3.44 37.30
N ALA A 339 8.09 2.61 37.15
CA ALA A 339 8.09 1.25 37.71
C ALA A 339 9.24 0.42 37.13
N GLN A 340 9.51 0.53 35.85
CA GLN A 340 10.63 -0.17 35.21
C GLN A 340 11.98 0.35 35.65
N VAL A 341 12.14 1.67 35.74
CA VAL A 341 13.39 2.28 36.26
C VAL A 341 13.66 1.84 37.68
N ALA A 342 12.65 1.85 38.55
CA ALA A 342 12.81 1.46 39.96
C ALA A 342 13.05 -0.06 40.16
N ARG A 343 12.66 -0.88 39.17
CA ARG A 343 12.87 -2.34 39.20
C ARG A 343 14.23 -2.77 38.64
N TRP A 344 14.83 -1.95 37.78
CA TRP A 344 16.12 -2.28 37.17
C TRP A 344 17.30 -2.04 38.13
N PRO A 345 18.09 -3.06 38.47
CA PRO A 345 19.17 -2.93 39.45
C PRO A 345 20.40 -2.18 38.92
N GLY A 346 20.51 -1.95 37.62
CA GLY A 346 21.72 -1.44 36.96
C GLY A 346 22.52 -2.54 36.31
N THR A 347 23.72 -2.21 35.89
CA THR A 347 24.74 -3.12 35.34
C THR A 347 25.79 -3.47 36.39
N GLU A 348 26.60 -4.49 36.11
CA GLU A 348 27.74 -4.87 37.01
C GLU A 348 28.71 -3.72 37.23
N THR A 349 28.85 -2.83 36.23
CA THR A 349 29.76 -1.69 36.28
C THR A 349 29.12 -0.41 36.80
N ARG A 350 27.78 -0.31 36.79
CA ARG A 350 27.05 0.89 37.20
C ARG A 350 25.71 0.51 37.84
N ALA A 351 25.67 0.55 39.16
CA ALA A 351 24.44 0.34 39.90
C ALA A 351 23.43 1.47 39.62
N ASN A 352 22.14 1.12 39.54
CA ASN A 352 21.07 2.10 39.41
C ASN A 352 20.76 2.73 40.78
N PRO A 353 20.99 4.03 40.99
CA PRO A 353 20.68 4.69 42.24
C PRO A 353 19.17 4.77 42.56
N TYR A 354 18.33 4.55 41.56
CA TYR A 354 16.86 4.56 41.71
C TYR A 354 16.26 3.17 41.96
N PHE A 355 17.13 2.13 42.06
CA PHE A 355 16.67 0.78 42.34
C PHE A 355 15.96 0.70 43.70
N ASN A 356 14.65 0.46 43.66
CA ASN A 356 13.82 0.31 44.83
C ASN A 356 12.57 -0.51 44.50
N LEU A 357 12.51 -1.76 44.91
CA LEU A 357 11.41 -2.67 44.62
C LEU A 357 10.07 -2.23 45.23
N GLN A 358 10.09 -1.58 46.40
CA GLN A 358 8.87 -1.07 47.01
C GLN A 358 8.27 0.09 46.20
N LEU A 359 9.15 1.01 45.78
CA LEU A 359 8.75 2.12 44.91
C LEU A 359 8.29 1.61 43.53
N ALA A 360 8.96 0.60 42.97
CA ALA A 360 8.55 -0.05 41.75
C ALA A 360 7.13 -0.60 41.84
N ASN A 361 6.80 -1.28 42.93
CA ASN A 361 5.46 -1.82 43.16
C ASN A 361 4.42 -0.69 43.31
N THR A 362 4.76 0.42 43.95
CA THR A 362 3.87 1.59 44.05
C THR A 362 3.58 2.19 42.69
N HIS A 363 4.59 2.42 41.86
CA HIS A 363 4.42 2.92 40.49
C HIS A 363 3.64 1.93 39.62
N GLN A 364 3.88 0.62 39.81
CA GLN A 364 3.13 -0.40 39.08
C GLN A 364 1.63 -0.37 39.46
N ALA A 365 1.29 -0.24 40.73
CA ALA A 365 -0.09 -0.14 41.19
C ALA A 365 -0.79 1.12 40.65
N ASN A 366 -0.07 2.26 40.64
CA ASN A 366 -0.57 3.49 40.03
C ASN A 366 -0.81 3.32 38.53
N ALA A 367 0.16 2.71 37.81
CA ALA A 367 0.03 2.42 36.39
C ALA A 367 -1.19 1.54 36.07
N GLU A 368 -1.42 0.47 36.85
CA GLU A 368 -2.58 -0.42 36.66
C GLU A 368 -3.90 0.32 36.91
N THR A 369 -3.96 1.21 37.89
CA THR A 369 -5.15 2.04 38.15
C THR A 369 -5.44 2.96 36.93
N LEU A 370 -4.39 3.62 36.41
CA LEU A 370 -4.52 4.50 35.25
C LEU A 370 -4.83 3.70 33.96
N LEU A 371 -4.29 2.49 33.82
CA LEU A 371 -4.59 1.59 32.72
C LEU A 371 -6.08 1.18 32.71
N THR A 372 -6.62 0.83 33.87
CA THR A 372 -8.06 0.53 34.01
C THR A 372 -8.91 1.72 33.55
N GLN A 373 -8.53 2.93 33.93
CA GLN A 373 -9.22 4.14 33.44
C GLN A 373 -9.10 4.34 31.93
N MET A 374 -7.94 4.02 31.36
CA MET A 374 -7.74 4.05 29.91
C MET A 374 -8.61 3.01 29.21
N GLU A 375 -8.71 1.79 29.74
CA GLU A 375 -9.54 0.71 29.19
C GLU A 375 -11.02 1.11 29.21
N MET A 376 -11.51 1.64 30.34
CA MET A 376 -12.91 2.15 30.45
C MET A 376 -13.17 3.28 29.43
N ALA A 377 -12.21 4.18 29.23
CA ALA A 377 -12.38 5.28 28.28
C ALA A 377 -12.35 4.78 26.83
N ASP A 378 -11.56 3.76 26.51
CA ASP A 378 -11.52 3.14 25.18
C ASP A 378 -12.82 2.36 24.91
N ASP A 379 -13.35 1.65 25.91
CA ASP A 379 -14.62 0.92 25.81
C ASP A 379 -15.81 1.86 25.64
N ALA A 380 -15.78 3.05 26.22
CA ALA A 380 -16.81 4.07 26.00
C ALA A 380 -16.84 4.56 24.52
N VAL A 381 -15.69 4.57 23.84
CA VAL A 381 -15.60 4.96 22.43
C VAL A 381 -15.89 3.79 21.48
N ALA A 382 -15.49 2.60 21.85
CA ALA A 382 -15.63 1.40 21.02
C ALA A 382 -15.92 0.17 21.90
N PRO A 383 -17.14 0.05 22.44
CA PRO A 383 -17.49 -1.03 23.36
C PRO A 383 -17.23 -2.41 22.74
N GLU A 384 -16.51 -3.25 23.47
CA GLU A 384 -16.12 -4.58 22.99
C GLU A 384 -17.33 -5.50 22.82
N ASP A 385 -18.33 -5.35 23.66
CA ASP A 385 -19.52 -6.20 23.64
C ASP A 385 -20.32 -6.12 22.35
N LEU A 386 -20.24 -5.00 21.61
CA LEU A 386 -20.82 -4.89 20.28
C LEU A 386 -20.06 -5.67 19.20
N LYS A 387 -18.86 -6.14 19.49
CA LYS A 387 -18.06 -6.93 18.53
C LYS A 387 -18.67 -8.31 18.27
N TYR A 388 -19.36 -8.86 19.22
CA TYR A 388 -19.85 -10.23 19.21
C TYR A 388 -21.36 -10.35 19.11
N GLN A 389 -22.07 -9.26 19.26
CA GLN A 389 -23.50 -9.22 18.97
C GLN A 389 -23.70 -9.11 17.46
N LEU A 390 -23.39 -10.20 16.76
CA LEU A 390 -24.00 -10.42 15.47
C LEU A 390 -25.52 -10.44 15.72
N PRO A 391 -26.32 -9.65 14.97
CA PRO A 391 -27.76 -9.77 15.04
C PRO A 391 -28.13 -11.25 14.90
N PRO A 392 -29.08 -11.79 15.69
CA PRO A 392 -29.46 -13.20 15.64
C PRO A 392 -30.01 -13.66 14.28
N TYR A 393 -30.04 -12.78 13.29
CA TYR A 393 -30.49 -12.97 11.93
C TYR A 393 -29.40 -12.77 10.87
N PHE A 394 -28.19 -13.23 11.15
CA PHE A 394 -27.32 -13.54 10.04
C PHE A 394 -27.59 -15.00 9.64
N PRO A 395 -28.37 -15.26 8.59
CA PRO A 395 -28.21 -16.51 7.88
C PRO A 395 -26.81 -16.42 7.27
N ALA A 396 -25.79 -16.91 7.99
CA ALA A 396 -24.56 -17.22 7.34
C ALA A 396 -24.95 -18.12 6.17
N PRO A 397 -24.50 -17.89 4.94
CA PRO A 397 -24.80 -18.77 3.80
C PRO A 397 -24.35 -20.22 4.05
N TRP A 398 -23.68 -20.49 5.16
CA TRP A 398 -23.20 -21.77 5.66
C TRP A 398 -23.98 -22.34 6.85
N GLN A 399 -25.09 -21.72 7.29
CA GLN A 399 -25.95 -22.31 8.33
C GLN A 399 -26.76 -23.51 7.83
N ASP A 400 -26.65 -23.87 6.57
CA ASP A 400 -27.17 -25.13 6.04
C ASP A 400 -26.38 -26.37 6.51
N GLY A 401 -25.41 -26.19 7.41
CA GLY A 401 -24.69 -27.27 8.09
C GLY A 401 -23.63 -27.99 7.24
N SER A 402 -23.57 -27.73 5.94
CA SER A 402 -22.67 -28.48 5.04
C SER A 402 -21.22 -27.98 5.10
N TRP A 403 -20.99 -26.72 5.49
CA TRP A 403 -19.65 -26.13 5.54
C TRP A 403 -19.03 -26.16 6.95
N GLN A 404 -19.81 -26.01 8.00
CA GLN A 404 -19.29 -26.08 9.37
C GLN A 404 -18.76 -27.47 9.73
N GLN A 405 -19.34 -28.53 9.17
CA GLN A 405 -18.86 -29.90 9.42
C GLN A 405 -17.55 -30.25 8.69
N ARG A 406 -17.19 -29.55 7.62
CA ARG A 406 -15.96 -29.84 6.87
C ARG A 406 -14.71 -29.12 7.39
N HIS A 407 -14.87 -28.01 8.12
CA HIS A 407 -13.75 -27.19 8.59
C HIS A 407 -13.60 -27.15 10.13
N ALA A 408 -14.46 -27.82 10.88
CA ALA A 408 -14.32 -27.96 12.33
C ALA A 408 -13.41 -29.10 12.76
N ILE A 409 -12.69 -29.76 11.82
CA ILE A 409 -11.87 -30.95 12.08
C ILE A 409 -10.38 -30.71 11.76
N TYR A 410 -9.93 -29.45 11.74
CA TYR A 410 -8.48 -29.16 11.67
C TYR A 410 -8.09 -28.06 12.64
#